data_7f5229bf71b83a84b2d2323e89073b34
#
_entry.id   7f5229bf71b83a84b2d2323e89073b34
#
_cell.length_a   1.000
_cell.length_b   1.000
_cell.length_c   1.000
_cell.angle_alpha   90.00
_cell.angle_beta   90.00
_cell.angle_gamma   90.00
#
_symmetry.space_group_name_H-M   'P 1'
#
loop_
_entity.id
_entity.type
_entity.pdbx_description
1 polymer ?
#
loop_
_entity_poly.entity_id
_entity_poly.type
_entity_poly.pdbx_seq_one_letter_code
_entity_poly.pdbx_strand_id
1 'polypeptide(L)'
;MSHSQYKCQVQGKESYIDNQFVIFSQSYLMNQVHIYNKEKGHTTKNRVNLLELGCYNGRVMHFMTQQMIFVNYTGVDVTPQYLAHSPVARRKDVTLLCEDVTKGLSIADGSQDMIISSEVLEHINPEELPGVMRTLYDKLKKGGRCCVAFPMNTRDKMFHNLEKEKGLGHVNFPVYEDFIELCENIGFTLHHYDSGFSLKSSFRTPRYGKDPLYDKLRDRLGSPAARAVWMTITDEHTGGGYFTFDKL
;
A
#
# COMPACT_ATOMS: atom_id res chain seq x y z
N MET A 1 -5.52 -18.73 -9.21
CA MET A 1 -5.60 -19.39 -7.88
C MET A 1 -7.05 -19.51 -7.47
N SER A 2 -7.45 -20.67 -6.90
CA SER A 2 -8.81 -20.79 -6.39
C SER A 2 -8.96 -20.03 -5.09
N HIS A 3 -10.14 -19.46 -4.86
CA HIS A 3 -10.58 -18.80 -3.61
C HIS A 3 -10.19 -19.54 -2.32
N SER A 4 -9.83 -20.82 -2.39
CA SER A 4 -9.45 -21.67 -1.27
C SER A 4 -8.05 -21.38 -0.71
N GLN A 5 -7.13 -20.82 -1.49
CA GLN A 5 -5.77 -20.56 -1.03
C GLN A 5 -5.67 -19.33 -0.14
N TYR A 6 -6.50 -18.30 -0.38
CA TYR A 6 -6.61 -17.15 0.51
C TYR A 6 -7.20 -17.48 1.88
N LYS A 7 -8.07 -18.48 1.98
CA LYS A 7 -8.71 -18.89 3.23
C LYS A 7 -7.74 -19.46 4.28
N CYS A 8 -6.59 -19.97 3.86
CA CYS A 8 -5.68 -20.69 4.77
C CYS A 8 -4.80 -19.76 5.61
N GLN A 9 -4.63 -18.49 5.21
CA GLN A 9 -3.65 -17.59 5.84
C GLN A 9 -4.20 -16.79 7.01
N VAL A 10 -5.50 -16.68 7.15
CA VAL A 10 -6.13 -15.74 8.09
C VAL A 10 -6.58 -16.40 9.40
N GLN A 11 -6.69 -17.71 9.44
CA GLN A 11 -7.02 -18.42 10.69
C GLN A 11 -5.78 -18.54 11.58
N GLY A 12 -5.47 -17.50 12.35
CA GLY A 12 -4.66 -17.65 13.54
C GLY A 12 -3.49 -16.70 13.78
N LYS A 13 -3.41 -15.55 13.09
CA LYS A 13 -2.36 -14.58 13.43
C LYS A 13 -2.92 -13.15 13.52
N GLU A 14 -3.37 -12.75 14.69
CA GLU A 14 -3.41 -11.34 15.10
C GLU A 14 -2.06 -10.63 14.85
N SER A 15 -0.97 -11.40 14.74
CA SER A 15 0.40 -10.92 14.51
C SER A 15 0.67 -10.29 13.14
N TYR A 16 -0.19 -10.50 12.12
CA TYR A 16 -0.01 -9.84 10.82
C TYR A 16 -0.33 -8.33 10.89
N ILE A 17 -1.26 -7.97 11.74
CA ILE A 17 -1.73 -6.58 11.92
C ILE A 17 -0.68 -5.74 12.65
N ASP A 18 0.13 -6.35 13.50
CA ASP A 18 1.24 -5.71 14.24
C ASP A 18 2.57 -5.80 13.47
N ASN A 19 2.56 -6.35 12.25
CA ASN A 19 3.73 -6.35 11.40
C ASN A 19 4.12 -4.90 11.10
N GLN A 20 5.31 -4.54 11.55
CA GLN A 20 5.85 -3.20 11.41
C GLN A 20 5.93 -2.74 9.94
N PHE A 21 6.06 -3.67 9.00
CA PHE A 21 6.03 -3.39 7.57
C PHE A 21 4.66 -2.85 7.12
N VAL A 22 3.57 -3.52 7.49
CA VAL A 22 2.20 -3.08 7.18
C VAL A 22 1.92 -1.69 7.77
N ILE A 23 2.33 -1.44 9.01
CA ILE A 23 2.18 -0.13 9.65
C ILE A 23 2.93 0.96 8.88
N PHE A 24 4.10 0.63 8.36
CA PHE A 24 4.93 1.56 7.60
C PHE A 24 4.32 1.88 6.24
N SER A 25 3.97 0.85 5.48
CA SER A 25 3.32 1.00 4.18
C SER A 25 2.06 1.84 4.31
N GLN A 26 1.23 1.54 5.32
CA GLN A 26 0.02 2.32 5.60
C GLN A 26 0.32 3.75 6.01
N SER A 27 1.34 3.98 6.84
CA SER A 27 1.75 5.33 7.25
C SER A 27 2.27 6.15 6.08
N TYR A 28 3.05 5.53 5.18
CA TYR A 28 3.50 6.14 3.94
C TYR A 28 2.31 6.56 3.08
N LEU A 29 1.39 5.63 2.82
CA LEU A 29 0.22 5.90 1.99
C LEU A 29 -0.67 7.00 2.57
N MET A 30 -0.91 6.99 3.88
CA MET A 30 -1.66 8.07 4.55
C MET A 30 -0.96 9.44 4.41
N ASN A 31 0.37 9.47 4.49
CA ASN A 31 1.14 10.68 4.27
C ASN A 31 1.00 11.17 2.82
N GLN A 32 1.01 10.26 1.83
CA GLN A 32 0.77 10.63 0.43
C GLN A 32 -0.63 11.22 0.22
N VAL A 33 -1.66 10.68 0.89
CA VAL A 33 -3.01 11.26 0.86
C VAL A 33 -3.02 12.68 1.44
N HIS A 34 -2.31 12.90 2.56
CA HIS A 34 -2.18 14.23 3.16
C HIS A 34 -1.47 15.23 2.24
N ILE A 35 -0.35 14.80 1.62
CA ILE A 35 0.41 15.62 0.66
C ILE A 35 -0.47 15.98 -0.53
N TYR A 36 -1.13 14.99 -1.13
CA TYR A 36 -2.02 15.21 -2.28
C TYR A 36 -3.17 16.18 -1.96
N ASN A 37 -3.82 16.00 -0.80
CA ASN A 37 -4.85 16.92 -0.33
C ASN A 37 -4.35 18.36 -0.26
N LYS A 38 -3.15 18.56 0.27
CA LYS A 38 -2.53 19.89 0.40
C LYS A 38 -2.17 20.48 -0.97
N GLU A 39 -1.55 19.68 -1.85
CA GLU A 39 -1.14 20.11 -3.20
C GLU A 39 -2.33 20.53 -4.05
N LYS A 40 -3.44 19.78 -3.98
CA LYS A 40 -4.65 20.03 -4.79
C LYS A 40 -5.66 20.97 -4.10
N GLY A 41 -5.37 21.46 -2.90
CA GLY A 41 -6.27 22.36 -2.18
C GLY A 41 -7.58 21.70 -1.73
N HIS A 42 -7.57 20.38 -1.48
CA HIS A 42 -8.74 19.68 -0.96
C HIS A 42 -9.03 20.08 0.49
N THR A 43 -10.31 20.09 0.83
CA THR A 43 -10.82 20.51 2.14
C THR A 43 -11.91 19.56 2.62
N THR A 44 -12.44 19.77 3.81
CA THR A 44 -13.60 19.03 4.33
C THR A 44 -14.85 19.18 3.45
N LYS A 45 -14.97 20.26 2.66
CA LYS A 45 -16.10 20.51 1.74
C LYS A 45 -15.84 19.96 0.33
N ASN A 46 -14.58 19.90 -0.09
CA ASN A 46 -14.13 19.36 -1.36
C ASN A 46 -13.15 18.22 -1.07
N ARG A 47 -13.69 17.03 -0.79
CA ARG A 47 -12.91 15.88 -0.37
C ARG A 47 -12.34 15.13 -1.56
N VAL A 48 -11.17 14.51 -1.35
CA VAL A 48 -10.59 13.54 -2.28
C VAL A 48 -11.48 12.30 -2.37
N ASN A 49 -11.77 11.85 -3.58
CA ASN A 49 -12.29 10.51 -3.82
C ASN A 49 -11.12 9.54 -3.81
N LEU A 50 -11.02 8.75 -2.75
CA LEU A 50 -9.92 7.84 -2.48
C LEU A 50 -10.38 6.39 -2.65
N LEU A 51 -9.71 5.65 -3.51
CA LEU A 51 -9.83 4.20 -3.62
C LEU A 51 -8.67 3.53 -2.86
N GLU A 52 -8.97 2.59 -1.99
CA GLU A 52 -7.98 1.66 -1.42
C GLU A 52 -8.20 0.26 -1.96
N LEU A 53 -7.18 -0.27 -2.65
CA LEU A 53 -7.15 -1.67 -3.08
C LEU A 53 -6.54 -2.54 -1.98
N GLY A 54 -7.22 -3.65 -1.64
CA GLY A 54 -6.85 -4.51 -0.52
C GLY A 54 -7.09 -3.85 0.83
N CYS A 55 -8.26 -3.25 0.99
CA CYS A 55 -8.57 -2.43 2.18
C CYS A 55 -8.73 -3.23 3.47
N TYR A 56 -8.71 -4.58 3.40
CA TYR A 56 -8.96 -5.44 4.56
C TYR A 56 -10.29 -5.05 5.23
N ASN A 57 -10.26 -4.61 6.46
CA ASN A 57 -11.45 -4.15 7.17
C ASN A 57 -11.60 -2.60 7.20
N GLY A 58 -10.92 -1.88 6.32
CA GLY A 58 -10.94 -0.41 6.30
C GLY A 58 -10.06 0.23 7.36
N ARG A 59 -8.99 -0.42 7.76
CA ARG A 59 -8.07 0.03 8.82
C ARG A 59 -7.40 1.36 8.49
N VAL A 60 -6.95 1.54 7.25
CA VAL A 60 -6.32 2.80 6.82
C VAL A 60 -7.32 3.95 6.93
N MET A 61 -8.57 3.75 6.49
CA MET A 61 -9.62 4.74 6.66
C MET A 61 -9.91 5.05 8.13
N HIS A 62 -9.90 4.03 8.99
CA HIS A 62 -10.07 4.24 10.43
C HIS A 62 -8.97 5.16 11.00
N PHE A 63 -7.70 4.91 10.66
CA PHE A 63 -6.58 5.76 11.08
C PHE A 63 -6.63 7.17 10.47
N MET A 64 -6.98 7.30 9.19
CA MET A 64 -7.18 8.61 8.55
C MET A 64 -8.22 9.44 9.29
N THR A 65 -9.31 8.82 9.73
CA THR A 65 -10.34 9.50 10.53
C THR A 65 -9.79 10.03 11.85
N GLN A 66 -8.97 9.25 12.53
CA GLN A 66 -8.34 9.67 13.80
C GLN A 66 -7.36 10.82 13.59
N GLN A 67 -6.74 10.92 12.42
CA GLN A 67 -5.83 12.00 12.06
C GLN A 67 -6.53 13.18 11.39
N MET A 68 -7.86 13.21 11.38
CA MET A 68 -8.68 14.26 10.75
C MET A 68 -8.40 14.42 9.24
N ILE A 69 -8.02 13.35 8.55
CA ILE A 69 -7.91 13.31 7.10
C ILE A 69 -9.28 12.93 6.53
N PHE A 70 -9.91 13.87 5.83
CA PHE A 70 -11.27 13.71 5.32
C PHE A 70 -11.26 13.38 3.83
N VAL A 71 -11.75 12.19 3.49
CA VAL A 71 -11.88 11.69 2.11
C VAL A 71 -13.28 11.13 1.89
N ASN A 72 -13.69 10.98 0.64
CA ASN A 72 -14.75 10.06 0.23
C ASN A 72 -14.06 8.75 -0.11
N TYR A 73 -14.24 7.76 0.74
CA TYR A 73 -13.45 6.54 0.69
C TYR A 73 -14.21 5.39 0.03
N THR A 74 -13.54 4.73 -0.90
CA THR A 74 -13.97 3.44 -1.44
C THR A 74 -12.89 2.40 -1.14
N GLY A 75 -13.22 1.41 -0.32
CA GLY A 75 -12.34 0.28 -0.03
C GLY A 75 -12.78 -0.96 -0.82
N VAL A 76 -11.81 -1.61 -1.47
CA VAL A 76 -12.04 -2.86 -2.21
C VAL A 76 -11.22 -3.97 -1.58
N ASP A 77 -11.87 -5.10 -1.30
CA ASP A 77 -11.20 -6.34 -0.86
C ASP A 77 -11.93 -7.55 -1.42
N VAL A 78 -11.18 -8.60 -1.72
CA VAL A 78 -11.75 -9.86 -2.24
C VAL A 78 -12.39 -10.71 -1.15
N THR A 79 -12.14 -10.40 0.12
CA THR A 79 -12.53 -11.22 1.28
C THR A 79 -13.73 -10.61 2.00
N PRO A 80 -14.96 -11.14 1.80
CA PRO A 80 -16.17 -10.54 2.37
C PRO A 80 -16.17 -10.54 3.90
N GLN A 81 -15.48 -11.48 4.55
CA GLN A 81 -15.38 -11.56 6.00
C GLN A 81 -14.68 -10.34 6.61
N TYR A 82 -13.69 -9.77 5.93
CA TYR A 82 -13.01 -8.57 6.37
C TYR A 82 -13.93 -7.36 6.34
N LEU A 83 -14.66 -7.21 5.24
CA LEU A 83 -15.58 -6.09 5.05
C LEU A 83 -16.76 -6.14 6.03
N ALA A 84 -17.26 -7.34 6.34
CA ALA A 84 -18.36 -7.54 7.27
C ALA A 84 -18.04 -7.06 8.70
N HIS A 85 -16.76 -7.06 9.09
CA HIS A 85 -16.31 -6.65 10.43
C HIS A 85 -15.63 -5.26 10.41
N SER A 86 -15.86 -4.48 9.38
CA SER A 86 -15.22 -3.17 9.22
C SER A 86 -15.75 -2.16 10.27
N PRO A 87 -14.86 -1.53 11.04
CA PRO A 87 -15.26 -0.49 12.01
C PRO A 87 -15.77 0.79 11.32
N VAL A 88 -15.53 0.93 10.02
CA VAL A 88 -15.92 2.12 9.24
C VAL A 88 -17.12 1.90 8.33
N ALA A 89 -17.69 0.68 8.26
CA ALA A 89 -18.76 0.32 7.33
C ALA A 89 -20.05 1.17 7.47
N ARG A 90 -20.30 1.74 8.65
CA ARG A 90 -21.48 2.56 8.91
C ARG A 90 -21.31 4.05 8.62
N ARG A 91 -20.13 4.44 8.16
CA ARG A 91 -19.86 5.85 7.85
C ARG A 91 -20.46 6.23 6.50
N LYS A 92 -21.01 7.44 6.41
CA LYS A 92 -21.64 7.96 5.19
C LYS A 92 -20.63 8.30 4.07
N ASP A 93 -19.38 8.50 4.43
CA ASP A 93 -18.27 8.83 3.54
C ASP A 93 -17.43 7.59 3.17
N VAL A 94 -17.95 6.39 3.43
CA VAL A 94 -17.28 5.11 3.17
C VAL A 94 -18.16 4.20 2.34
N THR A 95 -17.58 3.65 1.28
CA THR A 95 -18.13 2.55 0.47
C THR A 95 -17.16 1.37 0.57
N LEU A 96 -17.66 0.18 0.84
CA LEU A 96 -16.86 -1.05 0.85
C LEU A 96 -17.40 -2.00 -0.21
N LEU A 97 -16.53 -2.47 -1.10
CA LEU A 97 -16.85 -3.34 -2.24
C LEU A 97 -16.10 -4.67 -2.10
N CYS A 98 -16.84 -5.77 -2.21
CA CYS A 98 -16.25 -7.11 -2.26
C CYS A 98 -16.01 -7.49 -3.72
N GLU A 99 -14.84 -7.13 -4.26
CA GLU A 99 -14.51 -7.31 -5.67
C GLU A 99 -13.09 -7.84 -5.85
N ASP A 100 -12.88 -8.56 -6.94
CA ASP A 100 -11.58 -9.08 -7.38
C ASP A 100 -11.05 -8.16 -8.49
N VAL A 101 -10.01 -7.41 -8.19
CA VAL A 101 -9.42 -6.44 -9.12
C VAL A 101 -8.93 -7.08 -10.43
N THR A 102 -8.56 -8.37 -10.41
CA THR A 102 -8.14 -9.09 -11.63
C THR A 102 -9.29 -9.27 -12.63
N LYS A 103 -10.53 -9.13 -12.18
CA LYS A 103 -11.76 -9.19 -13.00
C LYS A 103 -12.34 -7.81 -13.32
N GLY A 104 -11.63 -6.76 -12.92
CA GLY A 104 -12.09 -5.39 -13.05
C GLY A 104 -12.82 -4.90 -11.80
N LEU A 105 -13.14 -3.61 -11.77
CA LEU A 105 -13.83 -2.95 -10.66
C LEU A 105 -15.10 -2.26 -11.17
N SER A 106 -16.20 -2.35 -10.42
CA SER A 106 -17.48 -1.70 -10.73
C SER A 106 -17.45 -0.17 -10.59
N ILE A 107 -16.37 0.37 -10.06
CA ILE A 107 -16.12 1.81 -9.90
C ILE A 107 -16.04 2.47 -11.28
N ALA A 108 -16.66 3.63 -11.46
CA ALA A 108 -16.64 4.36 -12.72
C ALA A 108 -15.22 4.82 -13.09
N ASP A 109 -14.89 4.77 -14.39
CA ASP A 109 -13.63 5.27 -14.90
C ASP A 109 -13.51 6.79 -14.68
N GLY A 110 -12.30 7.27 -14.43
CA GLY A 110 -12.04 8.68 -14.19
C GLY A 110 -12.75 9.25 -12.97
N SER A 111 -13.12 8.45 -11.97
CA SER A 111 -13.88 8.89 -10.80
C SER A 111 -13.03 9.13 -9.54
N GLN A 112 -11.83 8.56 -9.49
CA GLN A 112 -10.97 8.61 -8.32
C GLN A 112 -9.90 9.69 -8.45
N ASP A 113 -9.76 10.52 -7.43
CA ASP A 113 -8.67 11.49 -7.34
C ASP A 113 -7.36 10.81 -6.96
N MET A 114 -7.46 9.79 -6.10
CA MET A 114 -6.32 9.06 -5.61
C MET A 114 -6.63 7.58 -5.44
N ILE A 115 -5.63 6.73 -5.70
CA ILE A 115 -5.67 5.29 -5.42
C ILE A 115 -4.48 4.95 -4.52
N ILE A 116 -4.73 4.14 -3.50
CA ILE A 116 -3.69 3.58 -2.63
C ILE A 116 -3.79 2.06 -2.59
N SER A 117 -2.66 1.38 -2.45
CA SER A 117 -2.60 -0.07 -2.26
C SER A 117 -1.37 -0.44 -1.44
N SER A 118 -1.55 -1.30 -0.44
CA SER A 118 -0.47 -1.80 0.42
C SER A 118 -0.56 -3.30 0.54
N GLU A 119 0.53 -4.00 0.24
CA GLU A 119 0.66 -5.46 0.41
C GLU A 119 -0.43 -6.23 -0.36
N VAL A 120 -0.61 -5.89 -1.63
CA VAL A 120 -1.60 -6.53 -2.51
C VAL A 120 -0.97 -7.06 -3.79
N LEU A 121 -0.07 -6.29 -4.42
CA LEU A 121 0.43 -6.62 -5.75
C LEU A 121 1.29 -7.87 -5.78
N GLU A 122 1.91 -8.23 -4.66
CA GLU A 122 2.63 -9.50 -4.49
C GLU A 122 1.74 -10.74 -4.49
N HIS A 123 0.43 -10.56 -4.32
CA HIS A 123 -0.58 -11.62 -4.40
C HIS A 123 -1.23 -11.74 -5.79
N ILE A 124 -0.91 -10.84 -6.71
CA ILE A 124 -1.40 -10.87 -8.10
C ILE A 124 -0.42 -11.68 -8.94
N ASN A 125 -0.95 -12.61 -9.76
CA ASN A 125 -0.08 -13.34 -10.67
C ASN A 125 0.64 -12.38 -11.65
N PRO A 126 1.90 -12.66 -12.02
CA PRO A 126 2.64 -11.78 -12.92
C PRO A 126 1.93 -11.46 -14.24
N GLU A 127 1.21 -12.45 -14.80
CA GLU A 127 0.44 -12.30 -16.03
C GLU A 127 -0.80 -11.42 -15.89
N GLU A 128 -1.35 -11.28 -14.68
CA GLU A 128 -2.54 -10.46 -14.40
C GLU A 128 -2.16 -9.02 -13.99
N LEU A 129 -0.93 -8.81 -13.51
CA LEU A 129 -0.49 -7.51 -12.98
C LEU A 129 -0.64 -6.35 -14.00
N PRO A 130 -0.33 -6.51 -15.30
CA PRO A 130 -0.55 -5.44 -16.29
C PRO A 130 -2.03 -5.04 -16.40
N GLY A 131 -2.95 -6.00 -16.37
CA GLY A 131 -4.39 -5.76 -16.40
C GLY A 131 -4.88 -5.03 -15.15
N VAL A 132 -4.37 -5.40 -13.99
CA VAL A 132 -4.65 -4.73 -12.72
C VAL A 132 -4.19 -3.28 -12.75
N MET A 133 -2.94 -3.02 -13.15
CA MET A 133 -2.40 -1.65 -13.22
C MET A 133 -3.17 -0.80 -14.26
N ARG A 134 -3.60 -1.38 -15.39
CA ARG A 134 -4.47 -0.72 -16.36
C ARG A 134 -5.82 -0.36 -15.72
N THR A 135 -6.45 -1.28 -15.00
CA THR A 135 -7.69 -1.03 -14.27
C THR A 135 -7.54 0.16 -13.31
N LEU A 136 -6.47 0.20 -12.52
CA LEU A 136 -6.23 1.32 -11.61
C LEU A 136 -6.04 2.64 -12.37
N TYR A 137 -5.29 2.62 -13.48
CA TYR A 137 -5.12 3.80 -14.34
C TYR A 137 -6.46 4.33 -14.86
N ASP A 138 -7.33 3.44 -15.34
CA ASP A 138 -8.63 3.83 -15.90
C ASP A 138 -9.53 4.47 -14.83
N LYS A 139 -9.50 3.97 -13.58
CA LYS A 139 -10.28 4.54 -12.47
C LYS A 139 -9.82 5.93 -12.04
N LEU A 140 -8.56 6.29 -12.26
CA LEU A 140 -8.05 7.61 -11.93
C LEU A 140 -8.60 8.70 -12.84
N LYS A 141 -8.91 9.85 -12.27
CA LYS A 141 -9.09 11.11 -13.00
C LYS A 141 -7.78 11.54 -13.67
N LYS A 142 -7.88 12.36 -14.70
CA LYS A 142 -6.73 13.12 -15.18
C LYS A 142 -6.21 14.03 -14.06
N GLY A 143 -4.89 14.02 -13.82
CA GLY A 143 -4.25 14.68 -12.69
C GLY A 143 -4.38 13.93 -11.34
N GLY A 144 -4.93 12.70 -11.37
CA GLY A 144 -5.03 11.83 -10.21
C GLY A 144 -3.73 11.08 -9.94
N ARG A 145 -3.61 10.51 -8.74
CA ARG A 145 -2.39 9.88 -8.22
C ARG A 145 -2.63 8.46 -7.74
N CYS A 146 -1.74 7.53 -8.10
CA CYS A 146 -1.71 6.15 -7.61
C CYS A 146 -0.48 5.95 -6.74
N CYS A 147 -0.66 5.50 -5.50
CA CYS A 147 0.43 5.16 -4.59
C CYS A 147 0.33 3.69 -4.20
N VAL A 148 1.38 2.93 -4.47
CA VAL A 148 1.44 1.51 -4.16
C VAL A 148 2.66 1.18 -3.32
N ALA A 149 2.50 0.27 -2.36
CA ALA A 149 3.56 -0.22 -1.49
C ALA A 149 3.49 -1.76 -1.44
N PHE A 150 4.58 -2.44 -1.79
CA PHE A 150 4.64 -3.90 -1.80
C PHE A 150 6.10 -4.39 -1.80
N PRO A 151 6.38 -5.64 -1.39
CA PRO A 151 7.72 -6.24 -1.48
C PRO A 151 8.12 -6.47 -2.94
N MET A 152 9.37 -6.15 -3.26
CA MET A 152 9.91 -6.24 -4.62
C MET A 152 11.38 -6.64 -4.67
N ASN A 153 11.83 -7.00 -5.87
CA ASN A 153 13.23 -7.23 -6.20
C ASN A 153 13.79 -6.11 -7.09
N THR A 154 15.11 -6.07 -7.27
CA THR A 154 15.79 -5.27 -8.29
C THR A 154 16.51 -6.18 -9.26
N ARG A 155 16.90 -5.69 -10.44
CA ARG A 155 17.68 -6.48 -11.42
C ARG A 155 19.00 -6.99 -10.84
N ASP A 156 19.62 -6.18 -9.97
CA ASP A 156 20.91 -6.51 -9.37
C ASP A 156 20.80 -7.33 -8.08
N LYS A 157 19.64 -7.33 -7.42
CA LYS A 157 19.51 -7.95 -6.10
C LYS A 157 18.14 -8.56 -5.87
N MET A 158 18.15 -9.85 -5.55
CA MET A 158 16.98 -10.58 -5.09
C MET A 158 16.84 -10.42 -3.57
N PHE A 159 15.86 -9.66 -3.12
CA PHE A 159 15.52 -9.48 -1.71
C PHE A 159 14.54 -10.55 -1.23
N HIS A 160 13.60 -10.92 -2.09
CA HIS A 160 12.51 -11.85 -1.83
C HIS A 160 12.64 -13.10 -2.69
N ASN A 161 12.25 -14.22 -2.13
CA ASN A 161 12.30 -15.51 -2.78
C ASN A 161 10.93 -16.21 -2.63
N LEU A 162 10.24 -16.45 -3.74
CA LEU A 162 8.91 -17.05 -3.78
C LEU A 162 8.85 -18.40 -3.06
N GLU A 163 9.88 -19.24 -3.18
CA GLU A 163 9.91 -20.55 -2.52
C GLU A 163 9.94 -20.45 -0.99
N LYS A 164 10.58 -19.41 -0.46
CA LYS A 164 10.66 -19.16 1.00
C LYS A 164 9.41 -18.50 1.55
N GLU A 165 8.69 -17.76 0.71
CA GLU A 165 7.56 -16.91 1.11
C GLU A 165 6.20 -17.45 0.62
N LYS A 166 6.22 -18.63 0.01
CA LYS A 166 5.04 -19.32 -0.53
C LYS A 166 3.91 -19.52 0.50
N GLY A 167 4.27 -19.70 1.77
CA GLY A 167 3.34 -19.82 2.89
C GLY A 167 2.59 -18.53 3.23
N LEU A 168 3.03 -17.37 2.70
CA LEU A 168 2.38 -16.08 2.85
C LEU A 168 1.40 -15.77 1.71
N GLY A 169 1.29 -16.67 0.71
CA GLY A 169 0.44 -16.47 -0.48
C GLY A 169 1.03 -15.52 -1.50
N HIS A 170 2.30 -15.13 -1.34
CA HIS A 170 3.01 -14.35 -2.33
C HIS A 170 3.25 -15.19 -3.58
N VAL A 171 2.88 -14.68 -4.72
CA VAL A 171 3.02 -15.32 -6.03
C VAL A 171 3.89 -14.50 -6.99
N ASN A 172 4.21 -13.28 -6.57
CA ASN A 172 4.93 -12.32 -7.38
C ASN A 172 5.82 -11.44 -6.50
N PHE A 173 7.02 -11.16 -6.98
CA PHE A 173 7.87 -10.07 -6.47
C PHE A 173 8.36 -9.31 -7.68
N PRO A 174 7.61 -8.30 -8.16
CA PRO A 174 8.01 -7.55 -9.33
C PRO A 174 9.43 -6.98 -9.18
N VAL A 175 10.17 -6.99 -10.27
CA VAL A 175 11.43 -6.27 -10.35
C VAL A 175 11.09 -4.79 -10.51
N TYR A 176 11.69 -3.96 -9.67
CA TYR A 176 11.32 -2.54 -9.55
C TYR A 176 11.42 -1.79 -10.90
N GLU A 177 12.49 -2.03 -11.65
CA GLU A 177 12.69 -1.39 -12.93
C GLU A 177 11.64 -1.79 -13.96
N ASP A 178 11.29 -3.09 -13.97
CA ASP A 178 10.29 -3.64 -14.90
C ASP A 178 8.88 -3.16 -14.50
N PHE A 179 8.62 -2.97 -13.20
CA PHE A 179 7.35 -2.45 -12.72
C PHE A 179 7.15 -0.98 -13.10
N ILE A 180 8.19 -0.15 -13.00
CA ILE A 180 8.14 1.24 -13.47
C ILE A 180 7.87 1.27 -14.97
N GLU A 181 8.63 0.50 -15.76
CA GLU A 181 8.45 0.41 -17.22
C GLU A 181 7.02 -0.03 -17.59
N LEU A 182 6.49 -1.03 -16.89
CA LEU A 182 5.10 -1.46 -17.05
C LEU A 182 4.13 -0.29 -16.82
N CYS A 183 4.27 0.44 -15.71
CA CYS A 183 3.39 1.54 -15.38
C CYS A 183 3.47 2.69 -16.39
N GLU A 184 4.67 3.04 -16.84
CA GLU A 184 4.90 4.08 -17.86
C GLU A 184 4.31 3.67 -19.21
N ASN A 185 4.44 2.42 -19.63
CA ASN A 185 3.81 1.89 -20.85
C ASN A 185 2.27 1.89 -20.78
N ILE A 186 1.69 1.86 -19.59
CA ILE A 186 0.25 2.05 -19.37
C ILE A 186 -0.17 3.51 -19.53
N GLY A 187 0.71 4.45 -19.24
CA GLY A 187 0.46 5.89 -19.30
C GLY A 187 0.62 6.62 -17.97
N PHE A 188 1.03 5.91 -16.93
CA PHE A 188 1.44 6.56 -15.68
C PHE A 188 2.74 7.33 -15.87
N THR A 189 2.94 8.36 -15.06
CA THR A 189 4.22 9.07 -14.94
C THR A 189 4.73 8.86 -13.52
N LEU A 190 5.95 8.34 -13.38
CA LEU A 190 6.56 8.18 -12.07
C LEU A 190 6.77 9.56 -11.42
N HIS A 191 6.14 9.80 -10.28
CA HIS A 191 6.27 11.03 -9.51
C HIS A 191 7.36 10.88 -8.44
N HIS A 192 7.34 9.78 -7.71
CA HIS A 192 8.29 9.50 -6.64
C HIS A 192 8.46 8.01 -6.44
N TYR A 193 9.66 7.62 -6.07
CA TYR A 193 10.00 6.28 -5.65
C TYR A 193 10.85 6.32 -4.38
N ASP A 194 10.53 5.46 -3.43
CA ASP A 194 11.31 5.22 -2.22
C ASP A 194 11.49 3.72 -2.02
N SER A 195 12.72 3.29 -1.81
CA SER A 195 13.09 1.88 -1.56
C SER A 195 13.24 1.58 -0.07
N GLY A 196 12.57 2.31 0.77
CA GLY A 196 12.82 2.47 2.19
C GLY A 196 12.63 1.26 3.09
N PHE A 197 12.44 -0.01 2.63
CA PHE A 197 12.19 -1.10 3.57
C PHE A 197 12.88 -2.43 3.28
N SER A 198 13.81 -2.85 4.16
CA SER A 198 14.32 -4.22 4.24
C SER A 198 13.57 -5.03 5.29
N LEU A 199 12.85 -6.06 4.85
CA LEU A 199 12.40 -7.12 5.74
C LEU A 199 13.55 -7.67 6.60
N LYS A 200 14.76 -7.77 6.05
CA LYS A 200 15.95 -8.19 6.83
C LYS A 200 16.31 -7.22 7.94
N SER A 201 16.15 -5.93 7.75
CA SER A 201 16.37 -4.95 8.81
C SER A 201 15.21 -4.93 9.81
N SER A 202 13.97 -5.20 9.38
CA SER A 202 12.81 -5.26 10.29
C SER A 202 12.83 -6.54 11.15
N PHE A 203 13.35 -7.66 10.64
CA PHE A 203 13.51 -8.90 11.41
C PHE A 203 14.83 -8.97 12.21
N ARG A 204 15.82 -8.15 11.88
CA ARG A 204 17.03 -8.01 12.70
C ARG A 204 16.81 -6.97 13.79
N THR A 205 15.85 -7.24 14.67
CA THR A 205 15.63 -6.52 15.93
C THR A 205 16.92 -6.13 16.70
N PRO A 206 18.04 -6.87 16.66
CA PRO A 206 19.25 -6.48 17.37
C PRO A 206 19.93 -5.22 16.84
N ARG A 207 19.73 -4.83 15.58
CA ARG A 207 20.36 -3.60 15.05
C ARG A 207 19.66 -2.32 15.51
N TYR A 208 18.32 -2.32 15.54
CA TYR A 208 17.56 -1.17 16.03
C TYR A 208 17.79 -0.91 17.52
N GLY A 209 17.89 -1.97 18.34
CA GLY A 209 18.14 -1.84 19.77
C GLY A 209 19.58 -1.50 20.14
N LYS A 210 20.48 -1.26 19.16
CA LYS A 210 21.89 -0.93 19.37
C LYS A 210 22.37 0.30 18.60
N ASP A 211 21.48 0.95 17.83
CA ASP A 211 21.82 2.17 17.10
C ASP A 211 21.49 3.40 17.96
N PRO A 212 22.51 4.14 18.44
CA PRO A 212 22.29 5.31 19.29
C PRO A 212 21.49 6.41 18.62
N LEU A 213 21.52 6.48 17.28
CA LEU A 213 20.74 7.46 16.54
C LEU A 213 19.25 7.08 16.52
N TYR A 214 18.96 5.79 16.27
CA TYR A 214 17.59 5.30 16.31
C TYR A 214 16.98 5.49 17.71
N ASP A 215 17.70 5.18 18.77
CA ASP A 215 17.22 5.36 20.15
C ASP A 215 16.88 6.84 20.43
N LYS A 216 17.75 7.76 20.02
CA LYS A 216 17.50 9.21 20.16
C LYS A 216 16.27 9.68 19.37
N LEU A 217 16.08 9.14 18.16
CA LEU A 217 14.91 9.45 17.35
C LEU A 217 13.63 8.88 17.97
N ARG A 218 13.69 7.63 18.45
CA ARG A 218 12.56 6.97 19.13
C ARG A 218 12.11 7.74 20.37
N ASP A 219 13.04 8.18 21.17
CA ASP A 219 12.76 8.91 22.43
C ASP A 219 12.14 10.28 22.17
N ARG A 220 12.42 10.89 21.00
CA ARG A 220 11.88 12.20 20.61
C ARG A 220 10.57 12.13 19.80
N LEU A 221 10.43 11.15 18.96
CA LEU A 221 9.39 11.09 17.91
C LEU A 221 8.41 9.92 18.09
N GLY A 222 8.71 9.01 19.03
CA GLY A 222 8.03 7.72 19.12
C GLY A 222 8.50 6.74 18.04
N SER A 223 8.27 5.44 18.26
CA SER A 223 8.87 4.38 17.45
C SER A 223 8.54 4.42 15.95
N PRO A 224 7.30 4.71 15.50
CA PRO A 224 6.99 4.74 14.07
C PRO A 224 7.69 5.89 13.34
N ALA A 225 7.64 7.10 13.90
CA ALA A 225 8.25 8.27 13.28
C ALA A 225 9.80 8.21 13.31
N ALA A 226 10.37 7.74 14.42
CA ALA A 226 11.81 7.51 14.54
C ALA A 226 12.32 6.56 13.47
N ARG A 227 11.57 5.51 13.20
CA ARG A 227 11.90 4.51 12.20
C ARG A 227 11.85 5.09 10.79
N ALA A 228 10.80 5.88 10.46
CA ALA A 228 10.68 6.55 9.19
C ALA A 228 11.89 7.46 8.92
N VAL A 229 12.24 8.29 9.89
CA VAL A 229 13.39 9.19 9.79
C VAL A 229 14.71 8.42 9.68
N TRP A 230 14.90 7.40 10.51
CA TRP A 230 16.14 6.60 10.51
C TRP A 230 16.35 5.91 9.17
N MET A 231 15.31 5.39 8.57
CA MET A 231 15.37 4.72 7.27
C MET A 231 15.66 5.68 6.12
N THR A 232 15.11 6.88 6.17
CA THR A 232 15.40 7.94 5.19
C THR A 232 16.89 8.36 5.22
N ILE A 233 17.54 8.24 6.38
CA ILE A 233 18.94 8.66 6.56
C ILE A 233 19.92 7.56 6.17
N THR A 234 19.55 6.27 6.26
CA THR A 234 20.50 5.16 6.13
C THR A 234 20.69 4.60 4.72
N ASP A 235 19.99 5.12 3.72
CA ASP A 235 20.18 4.83 2.28
C ASP A 235 20.29 3.32 1.93
N GLU A 236 19.76 2.43 2.78
CA GLU A 236 19.77 0.99 2.54
C GLU A 236 18.60 0.59 1.65
N HIS A 237 18.86 0.20 0.41
CA HIS A 237 17.91 -0.50 -0.46
C HIS A 237 17.44 -1.79 0.19
N THR A 238 16.15 -1.96 0.36
CA THR A 238 15.64 -2.83 1.38
C THR A 238 14.55 -3.80 0.94
N GLY A 239 14.29 -3.95 -0.36
CA GLY A 239 13.34 -4.93 -0.87
C GLY A 239 11.84 -4.58 -0.72
N GLY A 240 11.50 -3.41 -0.15
CA GLY A 240 10.17 -2.83 -0.23
C GLY A 240 10.16 -1.67 -1.23
N GLY A 241 9.13 -1.57 -2.06
CA GLY A 241 8.95 -0.47 -3.00
C GLY A 241 7.75 0.39 -2.62
N TYR A 242 7.97 1.70 -2.60
CA TYR A 242 6.95 2.71 -2.40
C TYR A 242 6.91 3.59 -3.64
N PHE A 243 5.88 3.42 -4.44
CA PHE A 243 5.75 4.12 -5.70
C PHE A 243 4.61 5.11 -5.67
N THR A 244 4.85 6.27 -6.25
CA THR A 244 3.82 7.27 -6.49
C THR A 244 3.84 7.60 -7.98
N PHE A 245 2.72 7.39 -8.65
CA PHE A 245 2.51 7.66 -10.07
C PHE A 245 1.40 8.66 -10.27
N ASP A 246 1.57 9.58 -11.22
CA ASP A 246 0.52 10.51 -11.64
C ASP A 246 -0.06 10.07 -13.00
N LYS A 247 -1.36 10.29 -13.20
CA LYS A 247 -2.04 10.25 -14.48
C LYS A 247 -2.14 11.67 -15.03
N LEU A 248 -1.32 11.99 -16.04
CA LEU A 248 -1.27 13.33 -16.64
C LEU A 248 -2.44 13.62 -17.61
#